data_a170360427ddf167d1ac6aa1f7e69800
#
_entry.id   a170360427ddf167d1ac6aa1f7e69800
#
_cell.length_a   1.000
_cell.length_b   1.000
_cell.length_c   1.000
_cell.angle_alpha   90.00
_cell.angle_beta   90.00
_cell.angle_gamma   90.00
#
_symmetry.space_group_name_H-M   'P 1'
#
loop_
_entity.id
_entity.type
_entity.pdbx_description
1 polymer ?
#
loop_
_entity_poly.entity_id
_entity_poly.type
_entity_poly.pdbx_seq_one_letter_code
_entity_poly.pdbx_strand_id
1 'polypeptide(L)'
;MALSERLQGMTVAQALAQRATTDPEGLFLVVDDHRVTYGQVEEEAEALAAALANLGIEQGDRVAVILTGCAEFVVSLFAVAKLGAVLVPLDPRLSPSELRYMLRHSEAACAVTVEIFDGVDYLQRFEEFFPLLPELQYLVTVGEDDLWYDDRIFQFEDLVSAGVGRHFEVSGVRDPDDLFAIVYTSGTTGKPKGVELSHRGLLHAASAAAQAVGLTPEDRVFGVTALFHVFALGPGILGTVLSGASLVLQSEFDPVSALDLLELHGVTVHYGVPTVFGAELREQRRRPRDLSALRIGLVAGAPMAEPLFREVEAELCPRMLSAYSMTETSSIVSVGRADDPQEKRMFTAGRPGAGTRIRVVEGDGSELPPESLGEIAVSGPGLMRGYYRQPGETARVIDPEGFLRTGDLGMLDEDGYVHLVGRREEVIIRTGSKVYPREVEDRLHAHPAVWDAAVIGVRDELLGEAVCAAVVSVEGAIVTAEELKDWCRLTLADQKVPDSVQFIESIPRAGTGDVRRSELSRRVGRGERGPVT
;
A
#
# COMPACT_ATOMS: atom_id res chain seq x y z
N MET A 1 -20.80 -6.05 21.68
CA MET A 1 -20.64 -6.67 20.34
C MET A 1 -19.24 -6.35 19.87
N ALA A 2 -18.44 -7.36 19.54
CA ALA A 2 -17.10 -7.13 19.00
C ALA A 2 -17.18 -6.37 17.66
N LEU A 3 -16.17 -5.56 17.32
CA LEU A 3 -16.15 -4.79 16.06
C LEU A 3 -16.37 -5.72 14.85
N SER A 4 -15.82 -6.93 14.89
CA SER A 4 -15.98 -7.96 13.87
C SER A 4 -17.45 -8.42 13.65
N GLU A 5 -18.28 -8.42 14.68
CA GLU A 5 -19.72 -8.77 14.56
C GLU A 5 -20.53 -7.62 13.96
N ARG A 6 -20.12 -6.35 14.19
CA ARG A 6 -20.77 -5.18 13.59
C ARG A 6 -20.50 -5.07 12.09
N LEU A 7 -19.38 -5.60 11.62
CA LEU A 7 -18.99 -5.57 10.21
C LEU A 7 -19.67 -6.65 9.35
N GLN A 8 -20.31 -7.66 9.99
CA GLN A 8 -21.07 -8.66 9.26
C GLN A 8 -22.31 -8.00 8.63
N GLY A 9 -22.30 -7.87 7.31
CA GLY A 9 -23.39 -7.24 6.56
C GLY A 9 -23.20 -5.76 6.23
N MET A 10 -22.06 -5.14 6.57
CA MET A 10 -21.79 -3.72 6.32
C MET A 10 -21.02 -3.52 5.00
N THR A 11 -21.43 -2.52 4.20
CA THR A 11 -20.67 -2.04 3.05
C THR A 11 -19.83 -0.81 3.40
N VAL A 12 -18.90 -0.45 2.53
CA VAL A 12 -18.06 0.76 2.70
C VAL A 12 -18.90 2.03 2.81
N ALA A 13 -19.93 2.18 1.97
CA ALA A 13 -20.85 3.31 2.04
C ALA A 13 -21.59 3.38 3.38
N GLN A 14 -22.05 2.23 3.89
CA GLN A 14 -22.74 2.16 5.18
C GLN A 14 -21.83 2.48 6.36
N ALA A 15 -20.54 2.18 6.26
CA ALA A 15 -19.56 2.51 7.31
C ALA A 15 -19.46 4.04 7.51
N LEU A 16 -19.34 4.81 6.42
CA LEU A 16 -19.33 6.26 6.49
C LEU A 16 -20.68 6.82 6.96
N ALA A 17 -21.80 6.38 6.35
CA ALA A 17 -23.14 6.85 6.70
C ALA A 17 -23.47 6.63 8.18
N GLN A 18 -23.08 5.48 8.75
CA GLN A 18 -23.26 5.21 10.18
C GLN A 18 -22.41 6.16 11.04
N ARG A 19 -21.17 6.42 10.63
CA ARG A 19 -20.28 7.34 11.35
C ARG A 19 -20.81 8.77 11.30
N ALA A 20 -21.16 9.28 10.12
CA ALA A 20 -21.73 10.62 9.94
C ALA A 20 -23.05 10.82 10.70
N THR A 21 -23.88 9.76 10.80
CA THR A 21 -25.11 9.81 11.63
C THR A 21 -24.78 9.89 13.12
N THR A 22 -23.72 9.20 13.57
CA THR A 22 -23.37 9.10 15.00
C THR A 22 -22.64 10.35 15.48
N ASP A 23 -21.76 10.90 14.62
CA ASP A 23 -20.90 12.04 14.93
C ASP A 23 -20.68 12.90 13.67
N PRO A 24 -21.70 13.67 13.21
CA PRO A 24 -21.62 14.45 11.99
C PRO A 24 -20.58 15.57 12.06
N GLU A 25 -20.37 16.15 13.23
CA GLU A 25 -19.40 17.23 13.47
C GLU A 25 -17.99 16.72 13.81
N GLY A 26 -17.83 15.40 13.95
CA GLY A 26 -16.55 14.76 14.19
C GLY A 26 -15.56 15.03 13.06
N LEU A 27 -14.33 15.42 13.41
CA LEU A 27 -13.28 15.67 12.43
C LEU A 27 -12.89 14.37 11.73
N PHE A 28 -13.01 14.34 10.41
CA PHE A 28 -12.57 13.19 9.62
C PHE A 28 -11.25 13.46 8.90
N LEU A 29 -11.17 14.52 8.09
CA LEU A 29 -9.98 14.81 7.29
C LEU A 29 -9.34 16.13 7.71
N VAL A 30 -8.02 16.15 7.66
CA VAL A 30 -7.21 17.36 7.69
C VAL A 30 -6.35 17.34 6.43
N VAL A 31 -6.53 18.33 5.57
CA VAL A 31 -5.77 18.51 4.33
C VAL A 31 -5.23 19.93 4.34
N ASP A 32 -3.92 20.07 4.44
CA ASP A 32 -3.27 21.35 4.68
C ASP A 32 -3.89 22.06 5.91
N ASP A 33 -4.51 23.24 5.74
CA ASP A 33 -5.22 23.97 6.79
C ASP A 33 -6.73 23.69 6.84
N HIS A 34 -7.25 22.86 5.92
CA HIS A 34 -8.67 22.57 5.82
C HIS A 34 -9.07 21.38 6.70
N ARG A 35 -10.17 21.54 7.41
CA ARG A 35 -10.73 20.52 8.31
C ARG A 35 -12.10 20.13 7.80
N VAL A 36 -12.28 18.85 7.48
CA VAL A 36 -13.52 18.30 6.92
C VAL A 36 -14.12 17.30 7.90
N THR A 37 -15.40 17.46 8.21
CA THR A 37 -16.12 16.59 9.15
C THR A 37 -16.64 15.31 8.46
N TYR A 38 -17.04 14.33 9.25
CA TYR A 38 -17.70 13.13 8.75
C TYR A 38 -19.02 13.45 8.02
N GLY A 39 -19.78 14.42 8.54
CA GLY A 39 -21.02 14.90 7.91
C GLY A 39 -20.76 15.51 6.54
N GLN A 40 -19.75 16.37 6.42
CA GLN A 40 -19.40 17.01 5.15
C GLN A 40 -18.98 15.98 4.08
N VAL A 41 -18.10 15.04 4.44
CA VAL A 41 -17.70 13.98 3.48
C VAL A 41 -18.91 13.10 3.08
N GLU A 42 -19.83 12.79 4.00
CA GLU A 42 -21.04 12.05 3.69
C GLU A 42 -21.96 12.80 2.71
N GLU A 43 -22.16 14.11 2.93
CA GLU A 43 -22.98 14.98 2.07
C GLU A 43 -22.37 15.15 0.67
N GLU A 44 -21.07 15.42 0.59
CA GLU A 44 -20.36 15.56 -0.68
C GLU A 44 -20.31 14.25 -1.47
N ALA A 45 -20.08 13.11 -0.78
CA ALA A 45 -20.08 11.80 -1.42
C ALA A 45 -21.48 11.42 -1.95
N GLU A 46 -22.55 11.80 -1.24
CA GLU A 46 -23.91 11.59 -1.72
C GLU A 46 -24.22 12.47 -2.92
N ALA A 47 -23.83 13.73 -2.89
CA ALA A 47 -24.01 14.67 -4.00
C ALA A 47 -23.23 14.20 -5.25
N LEU A 48 -21.96 13.83 -5.10
CA LEU A 48 -21.17 13.31 -6.22
C LEU A 48 -21.77 12.01 -6.78
N ALA A 49 -22.23 11.09 -5.93
CA ALA A 49 -22.88 9.87 -6.38
C ALA A 49 -24.16 10.17 -7.20
N ALA A 50 -24.97 11.14 -6.74
CA ALA A 50 -26.17 11.58 -7.47
C ALA A 50 -25.82 12.21 -8.82
N ALA A 51 -24.75 13.02 -8.87
CA ALA A 51 -24.29 13.63 -10.12
C ALA A 51 -23.77 12.58 -11.11
N LEU A 52 -22.97 11.62 -10.67
CA LEU A 52 -22.47 10.51 -11.49
C LEU A 52 -23.63 9.64 -12.00
N ALA A 53 -24.63 9.34 -11.16
CA ALA A 53 -25.83 8.62 -11.59
C ALA A 53 -26.61 9.39 -12.69
N ASN A 54 -26.71 10.72 -12.59
CA ASN A 54 -27.33 11.55 -13.61
C ASN A 54 -26.54 11.59 -14.93
N LEU A 55 -25.24 11.36 -14.90
CA LEU A 55 -24.42 11.17 -16.11
C LEU A 55 -24.59 9.78 -16.71
N GLY A 56 -25.28 8.85 -16.03
CA GLY A 56 -25.53 7.50 -16.51
C GLY A 56 -24.50 6.47 -16.02
N ILE A 57 -23.70 6.82 -15.00
CA ILE A 57 -22.85 5.83 -14.31
C ILE A 57 -23.75 4.95 -13.44
N GLU A 58 -23.70 3.65 -13.67
CA GLU A 58 -24.58 2.66 -13.05
C GLU A 58 -23.81 1.75 -12.07
N GLN A 59 -24.57 0.95 -11.33
CA GLN A 59 -24.02 -0.09 -10.46
C GLN A 59 -23.13 -1.05 -11.27
N GLY A 60 -21.91 -1.31 -10.78
CA GLY A 60 -20.93 -2.17 -11.43
C GLY A 60 -20.06 -1.48 -12.47
N ASP A 61 -20.34 -0.24 -12.86
CA ASP A 61 -19.43 0.55 -13.68
C ASP A 61 -18.15 0.86 -12.92
N ARG A 62 -17.04 0.96 -13.64
CA ARG A 62 -15.73 1.26 -13.05
C ARG A 62 -15.47 2.75 -13.15
N VAL A 63 -15.16 3.32 -11.99
CA VAL A 63 -14.73 4.73 -11.86
C VAL A 63 -13.26 4.74 -11.47
N ALA A 64 -12.41 5.20 -12.37
CA ALA A 64 -11.00 5.39 -12.09
C ALA A 64 -10.78 6.66 -11.26
N VAL A 65 -9.98 6.58 -10.20
CA VAL A 65 -9.61 7.74 -9.37
C VAL A 65 -8.10 7.88 -9.39
N ILE A 66 -7.61 8.96 -10.02
CA ILE A 66 -6.22 9.23 -10.32
C ILE A 66 -5.83 10.53 -9.60
N LEU A 67 -5.84 10.46 -8.29
CA LEU A 67 -5.62 11.60 -7.40
C LEU A 67 -4.52 11.28 -6.38
N THR A 68 -3.96 12.33 -5.79
CA THR A 68 -3.00 12.28 -4.68
C THR A 68 -3.71 12.21 -3.32
N GLY A 69 -3.02 12.53 -2.24
CA GLY A 69 -3.58 12.63 -0.90
C GLY A 69 -4.44 13.88 -0.70
N CYS A 70 -5.69 13.85 -1.15
CA CYS A 70 -6.62 14.97 -1.09
C CYS A 70 -8.03 14.51 -0.62
N ALA A 71 -8.88 15.45 -0.26
CA ALA A 71 -10.25 15.18 0.21
C ALA A 71 -11.11 14.58 -0.91
N GLU A 72 -10.93 15.04 -2.15
CA GLU A 72 -11.67 14.63 -3.34
C GLU A 72 -11.47 13.14 -3.65
N PHE A 73 -10.29 12.57 -3.33
CA PHE A 73 -10.09 11.13 -3.40
C PHE A 73 -11.02 10.39 -2.44
N VAL A 74 -11.10 10.86 -1.20
CA VAL A 74 -11.92 10.23 -0.15
C VAL A 74 -13.40 10.39 -0.46
N VAL A 75 -13.83 11.57 -0.91
CA VAL A 75 -15.21 11.82 -1.37
C VAL A 75 -15.56 10.90 -2.55
N SER A 76 -14.66 10.79 -3.56
CA SER A 76 -14.85 9.92 -4.72
C SER A 76 -14.98 8.45 -4.33
N LEU A 77 -14.14 7.97 -3.39
CA LEU A 77 -14.20 6.60 -2.88
C LEU A 77 -15.60 6.27 -2.32
N PHE A 78 -16.13 7.16 -1.48
CA PHE A 78 -17.45 6.94 -0.88
C PHE A 78 -18.60 7.18 -1.85
N ALA A 79 -18.48 8.11 -2.79
CA ALA A 79 -19.46 8.32 -3.86
C ALA A 79 -19.61 7.06 -4.72
N VAL A 80 -18.48 6.48 -5.16
CA VAL A 80 -18.44 5.22 -5.90
C VAL A 80 -19.05 4.08 -5.09
N ALA A 81 -18.74 3.99 -3.78
CA ALA A 81 -19.34 3.01 -2.89
C ALA A 81 -20.85 3.19 -2.73
N LYS A 82 -21.34 4.43 -2.64
CA LYS A 82 -22.78 4.75 -2.54
C LYS A 82 -23.52 4.38 -3.82
N LEU A 83 -22.94 4.66 -4.97
CA LEU A 83 -23.52 4.33 -6.27
C LEU A 83 -23.52 2.80 -6.54
N GLY A 84 -22.66 2.04 -5.85
CA GLY A 84 -22.44 0.62 -6.12
C GLY A 84 -21.58 0.39 -7.35
N ALA A 85 -20.91 1.42 -7.82
CA ALA A 85 -19.88 1.34 -8.83
C ALA A 85 -18.60 0.74 -8.26
N VAL A 86 -17.62 0.47 -9.11
CA VAL A 86 -16.35 -0.19 -8.74
C VAL A 86 -15.22 0.84 -8.80
N LEU A 87 -14.55 1.04 -7.67
CA LEU A 87 -13.39 1.93 -7.56
C LEU A 87 -12.18 1.33 -8.27
N VAL A 88 -11.51 2.13 -9.11
CA VAL A 88 -10.22 1.77 -9.72
C VAL A 88 -9.20 2.85 -9.35
N PRO A 89 -8.53 2.71 -8.19
CA PRO A 89 -7.59 3.71 -7.74
C PRO A 89 -6.26 3.54 -8.48
N LEU A 90 -5.73 4.62 -9.07
CA LEU A 90 -4.53 4.61 -9.89
C LEU A 90 -3.54 5.69 -9.45
N ASP A 91 -2.24 5.37 -9.53
CA ASP A 91 -1.16 6.30 -9.22
C ASP A 91 -1.05 7.36 -10.33
N PRO A 92 -1.12 8.66 -10.03
CA PRO A 92 -0.92 9.71 -11.03
C PRO A 92 0.50 9.74 -11.62
N ARG A 93 1.48 9.04 -11.03
CA ARG A 93 2.85 8.93 -11.54
C ARG A 93 3.03 7.82 -12.58
N LEU A 94 1.99 7.07 -12.90
CA LEU A 94 2.04 6.04 -13.94
C LEU A 94 2.41 6.63 -15.30
N SER A 95 3.21 5.88 -16.06
CA SER A 95 3.48 6.25 -17.44
C SER A 95 2.18 6.27 -18.27
N PRO A 96 2.12 7.07 -19.35
CA PRO A 96 0.93 7.09 -20.22
C PRO A 96 0.52 5.71 -20.73
N SER A 97 1.48 4.83 -20.99
CA SER A 97 1.22 3.46 -21.44
C SER A 97 0.61 2.57 -20.36
N GLU A 98 1.08 2.68 -19.12
CA GLU A 98 0.54 1.94 -17.98
C GLU A 98 -0.86 2.43 -17.63
N LEU A 99 -1.04 3.74 -17.52
CA LEU A 99 -2.33 4.35 -17.21
C LEU A 99 -3.40 3.96 -18.25
N ARG A 100 -3.07 4.09 -19.55
CA ARG A 100 -3.95 3.68 -20.64
C ARG A 100 -4.27 2.18 -20.60
N TYR A 101 -3.27 1.34 -20.28
CA TYR A 101 -3.50 -0.09 -20.13
C TYR A 101 -4.49 -0.39 -19.01
N MET A 102 -4.34 0.22 -17.82
CA MET A 102 -5.21 -0.03 -16.69
C MET A 102 -6.64 0.49 -16.92
N LEU A 103 -6.79 1.69 -17.50
CA LEU A 103 -8.09 2.25 -17.87
C LEU A 103 -8.81 1.36 -18.89
N ARG A 104 -8.10 0.87 -19.90
CA ARG A 104 -8.67 -0.04 -20.90
C ARG A 104 -9.00 -1.41 -20.32
N HIS A 105 -8.13 -1.97 -19.49
CA HIS A 105 -8.31 -3.30 -18.90
C HIS A 105 -9.49 -3.30 -17.91
N SER A 106 -9.61 -2.25 -17.09
CA SER A 106 -10.74 -2.09 -16.17
C SER A 106 -12.04 -1.70 -16.87
N GLU A 107 -11.98 -1.25 -18.14
CA GLU A 107 -13.13 -0.66 -18.85
C GLU A 107 -13.77 0.47 -18.02
N ALA A 108 -12.92 1.41 -17.53
CA ALA A 108 -13.40 2.54 -16.76
C ALA A 108 -14.38 3.39 -17.59
N ALA A 109 -15.58 3.63 -17.06
CA ALA A 109 -16.61 4.46 -17.69
C ALA A 109 -16.40 5.95 -17.37
N CYS A 110 -15.84 6.25 -16.21
CA CYS A 110 -15.51 7.59 -15.75
C CYS A 110 -14.11 7.59 -15.13
N ALA A 111 -13.40 8.71 -15.27
CA ALA A 111 -12.15 8.96 -14.58
C ALA A 111 -12.24 10.27 -13.79
N VAL A 112 -11.80 10.26 -12.52
CA VAL A 112 -11.59 11.44 -11.68
C VAL A 112 -10.09 11.67 -11.60
N THR A 113 -9.60 12.86 -11.95
CA THR A 113 -8.16 13.13 -12.05
C THR A 113 -7.83 14.57 -11.66
N VAL A 114 -6.56 14.84 -11.42
CA VAL A 114 -6.03 16.21 -11.34
C VAL A 114 -5.94 16.84 -12.73
N GLU A 115 -5.92 18.15 -12.83
CA GLU A 115 -5.61 18.87 -14.08
C GLU A 115 -4.13 18.81 -14.41
N ILE A 116 -3.29 19.14 -13.43
CA ILE A 116 -1.84 19.15 -13.56
C ILE A 116 -1.22 18.39 -12.39
N PHE A 117 -0.30 17.48 -12.68
CA PHE A 117 0.48 16.79 -11.68
C PHE A 117 1.93 16.62 -12.14
N ASP A 118 2.90 17.07 -11.33
CA ASP A 118 4.34 17.01 -11.62
C ASP A 118 4.68 17.58 -13.02
N GLY A 119 4.04 18.70 -13.37
CA GLY A 119 4.20 19.38 -14.67
C GLY A 119 3.55 18.65 -15.85
N VAL A 120 2.80 17.59 -15.60
CA VAL A 120 2.06 16.84 -16.64
C VAL A 120 0.63 17.36 -16.70
N ASP A 121 0.21 17.79 -17.89
CA ASP A 121 -1.15 18.16 -18.20
C ASP A 121 -2.02 16.89 -18.44
N TYR A 122 -2.91 16.62 -17.48
CA TYR A 122 -3.80 15.46 -17.54
C TYR A 122 -4.98 15.68 -18.49
N LEU A 123 -5.43 16.92 -18.69
CA LEU A 123 -6.48 17.22 -19.68
C LEU A 123 -6.01 16.85 -21.09
N GLN A 124 -4.81 17.34 -21.48
CA GLN A 124 -4.22 16.98 -22.75
C GLN A 124 -4.00 15.46 -22.88
N ARG A 125 -3.55 14.81 -21.80
CA ARG A 125 -3.36 13.35 -21.78
C ARG A 125 -4.66 12.59 -22.02
N PHE A 126 -5.77 13.02 -21.42
CA PHE A 126 -7.07 12.38 -21.60
C PHE A 126 -7.71 12.70 -22.95
N GLU A 127 -7.46 13.86 -23.54
CA GLU A 127 -7.84 14.15 -24.94
C GLU A 127 -7.23 13.11 -25.90
N GLU A 128 -5.94 12.75 -25.68
CA GLU A 128 -5.26 11.70 -26.45
C GLU A 128 -5.83 10.28 -26.15
N PHE A 129 -6.34 10.05 -24.94
CA PHE A 129 -6.86 8.75 -24.52
C PHE A 129 -8.28 8.48 -24.98
N PHE A 130 -9.16 9.46 -25.02
CA PHE A 130 -10.57 9.27 -25.38
C PHE A 130 -10.80 8.47 -26.69
N PRO A 131 -10.09 8.73 -27.79
CA PRO A 131 -10.25 7.93 -29.01
C PRO A 131 -9.80 6.47 -28.87
N LEU A 132 -8.98 6.17 -27.86
CA LEU A 132 -8.38 4.86 -27.64
C LEU A 132 -9.09 4.05 -26.55
N LEU A 133 -9.99 4.69 -25.80
CA LEU A 133 -10.73 4.14 -24.66
C LEU A 133 -12.24 4.29 -24.86
N PRO A 134 -12.87 3.43 -25.69
CA PRO A 134 -14.27 3.60 -26.07
C PRO A 134 -15.26 3.50 -24.90
N GLU A 135 -14.86 2.84 -23.80
CA GLU A 135 -15.70 2.73 -22.60
C GLU A 135 -15.64 3.99 -21.72
N LEU A 136 -14.59 4.81 -21.85
CA LEU A 136 -14.42 6.03 -21.07
C LEU A 136 -15.33 7.12 -21.62
N GLN A 137 -16.39 7.42 -20.90
CA GLN A 137 -17.44 8.37 -21.30
C GLN A 137 -17.18 9.76 -20.71
N TYR A 138 -16.70 9.83 -19.47
CA TYR A 138 -16.58 11.08 -18.73
C TYR A 138 -15.23 11.22 -18.04
N LEU A 139 -14.78 12.47 -17.95
CA LEU A 139 -13.63 12.91 -17.16
C LEU A 139 -14.10 13.93 -16.15
N VAL A 140 -13.74 13.74 -14.89
CA VAL A 140 -13.96 14.70 -13.81
C VAL A 140 -12.60 15.20 -13.36
N THR A 141 -12.39 16.51 -13.31
CA THR A 141 -11.11 17.11 -12.97
C THR A 141 -11.19 17.83 -11.66
N VAL A 142 -10.12 17.74 -10.88
CA VAL A 142 -9.87 18.51 -9.66
C VAL A 142 -8.85 19.59 -10.01
N GLY A 143 -9.29 20.87 -9.97
CA GLY A 143 -8.48 22.03 -10.34
C GLY A 143 -9.33 23.25 -10.54
N GLU A 144 -8.75 24.30 -11.14
CA GLU A 144 -9.39 25.62 -11.28
C GLU A 144 -9.66 26.04 -12.75
N ASP A 145 -9.32 25.18 -13.73
CA ASP A 145 -9.44 25.50 -15.15
C ASP A 145 -10.91 25.55 -15.60
N ASP A 146 -11.26 26.51 -16.44
CA ASP A 146 -12.58 26.63 -17.05
C ASP A 146 -12.72 25.66 -18.24
N LEU A 147 -13.43 24.55 -18.05
CA LEU A 147 -13.47 23.38 -18.94
C LEU A 147 -14.70 23.35 -19.88
N TRP A 148 -15.22 24.49 -20.26
CA TRP A 148 -16.49 24.60 -21.03
C TRP A 148 -16.43 24.18 -22.52
N TYR A 149 -15.36 23.55 -22.98
CA TYR A 149 -15.13 23.20 -24.39
C TYR A 149 -15.38 21.72 -24.76
N ASP A 150 -15.65 20.83 -23.79
CA ASP A 150 -16.02 19.41 -24.05
C ASP A 150 -17.10 18.94 -23.07
N ASP A 151 -18.26 18.51 -23.61
CA ASP A 151 -19.42 18.04 -22.82
C ASP A 151 -19.16 16.77 -22.00
N ARG A 152 -17.99 16.15 -22.13
CA ARG A 152 -17.58 14.96 -21.36
C ARG A 152 -16.68 15.29 -20.18
N ILE A 153 -16.24 16.54 -20.05
CA ILE A 153 -15.29 16.97 -19.03
C ILE A 153 -16.01 17.88 -18.04
N PHE A 154 -15.90 17.57 -16.76
CA PHE A 154 -16.59 18.26 -15.67
C PHE A 154 -15.62 18.65 -14.58
N GLN A 155 -15.83 19.78 -13.94
CA GLN A 155 -15.16 20.12 -12.68
C GLN A 155 -15.78 19.34 -11.51
N PHE A 156 -14.94 18.90 -10.57
CA PHE A 156 -15.35 18.13 -9.42
C PHE A 156 -16.36 18.88 -8.56
N GLU A 157 -16.07 20.15 -8.23
CA GLU A 157 -16.90 21.00 -7.40
C GLU A 157 -18.25 21.31 -8.06
N ASP A 158 -18.25 21.47 -9.37
CA ASP A 158 -19.48 21.70 -10.13
C ASP A 158 -20.39 20.48 -10.11
N LEU A 159 -19.80 19.28 -10.22
CA LEU A 159 -20.57 18.03 -10.12
C LEU A 159 -21.13 17.82 -8.71
N VAL A 160 -20.33 18.03 -7.67
CA VAL A 160 -20.80 17.99 -6.27
C VAL A 160 -21.95 18.98 -6.09
N SER A 161 -21.77 20.24 -6.51
CA SER A 161 -22.79 21.28 -6.40
C SER A 161 -24.06 20.92 -7.15
N ALA A 162 -23.95 20.35 -8.35
CA ALA A 162 -25.10 19.93 -9.16
C ALA A 162 -25.84 18.73 -8.55
N GLY A 163 -25.18 17.92 -7.74
CA GLY A 163 -25.76 16.75 -7.09
C GLY A 163 -26.48 17.05 -5.78
N VAL A 164 -26.21 18.21 -5.15
CA VAL A 164 -26.80 18.57 -3.85
C VAL A 164 -28.33 18.50 -3.89
N GLY A 165 -28.91 17.78 -2.94
CA GLY A 165 -30.37 17.60 -2.82
C GLY A 165 -31.01 16.74 -3.90
N ARG A 166 -30.24 16.13 -4.79
CA ARG A 166 -30.75 15.15 -5.76
C ARG A 166 -30.76 13.76 -5.13
N HIS A 167 -31.82 13.02 -5.44
CA HIS A 167 -31.91 11.61 -5.06
C HIS A 167 -31.58 10.74 -6.25
N PHE A 168 -30.88 9.66 -6.01
CA PHE A 168 -30.64 8.60 -6.98
C PHE A 168 -31.11 7.27 -6.41
N GLU A 169 -31.70 6.45 -7.24
CA GLU A 169 -32.10 5.11 -6.84
C GLU A 169 -30.93 4.16 -7.05
N VAL A 170 -30.59 3.44 -6.01
CA VAL A 170 -29.65 2.32 -6.10
C VAL A 170 -30.47 1.05 -6.25
N SER A 171 -30.32 0.37 -7.37
CA SER A 171 -31.00 -0.89 -7.61
C SER A 171 -30.40 -2.01 -6.71
N GLY A 172 -31.22 -2.51 -5.76
CA GLY A 172 -30.91 -3.70 -4.97
C GLY A 172 -30.27 -3.47 -3.63
N VAL A 173 -30.30 -4.51 -2.80
CA VAL A 173 -29.55 -4.59 -1.52
C VAL A 173 -28.10 -4.92 -1.87
N ARG A 174 -27.17 -4.10 -1.43
CA ARG A 174 -25.75 -4.36 -1.63
C ARG A 174 -25.26 -5.43 -0.69
N ASP A 175 -24.65 -6.46 -1.25
CA ASP A 175 -23.99 -7.49 -0.47
C ASP A 175 -22.56 -7.00 -0.10
N PRO A 176 -22.14 -7.13 1.14
CA PRO A 176 -20.74 -6.87 1.53
C PRO A 176 -19.70 -7.62 0.70
N ASP A 177 -20.09 -8.73 0.09
CA ASP A 177 -19.22 -9.53 -0.80
C ASP A 177 -19.23 -9.04 -2.26
N ASP A 178 -20.03 -8.00 -2.61
CA ASP A 178 -19.96 -7.39 -3.92
C ASP A 178 -18.58 -6.79 -4.20
N LEU A 179 -18.23 -6.75 -5.50
CA LEU A 179 -17.01 -6.10 -5.96
C LEU A 179 -17.08 -4.60 -5.68
N PHE A 180 -16.13 -4.11 -4.91
CA PHE A 180 -16.02 -2.69 -4.59
C PHE A 180 -14.83 -2.03 -5.26
N ALA A 181 -13.68 -2.70 -5.33
CA ALA A 181 -12.49 -2.10 -5.93
C ALA A 181 -11.70 -3.07 -6.80
N ILE A 182 -11.06 -2.55 -7.84
CA ILE A 182 -10.03 -3.24 -8.63
C ILE A 182 -8.72 -2.50 -8.41
N VAL A 183 -7.83 -3.09 -7.60
CA VAL A 183 -6.53 -2.51 -7.29
C VAL A 183 -5.44 -3.22 -8.09
N TYR A 184 -4.63 -2.44 -8.82
CA TYR A 184 -3.59 -3.01 -9.67
C TYR A 184 -2.31 -3.29 -8.90
N THR A 185 -1.71 -4.47 -9.16
CA THR A 185 -0.38 -4.85 -8.66
C THR A 185 0.61 -4.91 -9.81
N SER A 186 1.89 -4.69 -9.52
CA SER A 186 2.98 -4.94 -10.43
C SER A 186 3.14 -6.46 -10.60
N GLY A 187 2.51 -7.04 -11.62
CA GLY A 187 2.59 -8.48 -11.87
C GLY A 187 4.02 -8.93 -12.18
N THR A 188 4.43 -10.07 -11.63
CA THR A 188 5.71 -10.74 -11.94
C THR A 188 5.85 -11.12 -13.42
N THR A 189 4.74 -11.20 -14.15
CA THR A 189 4.68 -11.51 -15.60
C THR A 189 4.81 -10.29 -16.52
N GLY A 190 5.05 -9.10 -15.97
CA GLY A 190 5.34 -7.86 -16.71
C GLY A 190 4.14 -6.97 -17.04
N LYS A 191 2.90 -7.44 -16.89
CA LYS A 191 1.70 -6.59 -16.98
C LYS A 191 1.00 -6.53 -15.63
N PRO A 192 0.52 -5.34 -15.20
CA PRO A 192 -0.25 -5.21 -13.97
C PRO A 192 -1.49 -6.09 -13.97
N LYS A 193 -1.78 -6.72 -12.82
CA LYS A 193 -3.00 -7.52 -12.59
C LYS A 193 -3.98 -6.70 -11.75
N GLY A 194 -5.25 -6.65 -12.16
CA GLY A 194 -6.31 -6.03 -11.37
C GLY A 194 -6.84 -7.02 -10.33
N VAL A 195 -6.67 -6.71 -9.05
CA VAL A 195 -7.15 -7.53 -7.93
C VAL A 195 -8.57 -7.10 -7.56
N GLU A 196 -9.53 -8.01 -7.61
CA GLU A 196 -10.93 -7.77 -7.24
C GLU A 196 -11.13 -7.84 -5.74
N LEU A 197 -11.50 -6.73 -5.12
CA LEU A 197 -11.70 -6.60 -3.68
C LEU A 197 -13.16 -6.27 -3.34
N SER A 198 -13.70 -6.97 -2.33
CA SER A 198 -15.04 -6.73 -1.83
C SER A 198 -15.07 -5.65 -0.74
N HIS A 199 -16.26 -5.11 -0.46
CA HIS A 199 -16.49 -4.25 0.70
C HIS A 199 -16.06 -4.93 2.00
N ARG A 200 -16.46 -6.20 2.19
CA ARG A 200 -16.11 -7.01 3.36
C ARG A 200 -14.61 -7.14 3.53
N GLY A 201 -13.88 -7.42 2.44
CA GLY A 201 -12.43 -7.62 2.49
C GLY A 201 -11.70 -6.39 3.02
N LEU A 202 -12.00 -5.22 2.45
CA LEU A 202 -11.37 -3.96 2.86
C LEU A 202 -11.75 -3.54 4.29
N LEU A 203 -13.02 -3.68 4.67
CA LEU A 203 -13.47 -3.39 6.05
C LEU A 203 -12.85 -4.35 7.07
N HIS A 204 -12.64 -5.62 6.68
CA HIS A 204 -11.94 -6.59 7.52
C HIS A 204 -10.48 -6.19 7.77
N ALA A 205 -9.74 -5.84 6.73
CA ALA A 205 -8.35 -5.39 6.84
C ALA A 205 -8.24 -4.07 7.64
N ALA A 206 -9.17 -3.14 7.42
CA ALA A 206 -9.28 -1.90 8.18
C ALA A 206 -9.47 -2.16 9.68
N SER A 207 -10.41 -3.06 10.02
CA SER A 207 -10.68 -3.46 11.42
C SER A 207 -9.47 -4.13 12.06
N ALA A 208 -8.75 -5.00 11.33
CA ALA A 208 -7.56 -5.67 11.85
C ALA A 208 -6.46 -4.67 12.24
N ALA A 209 -6.18 -3.71 11.37
CA ALA A 209 -5.21 -2.64 11.65
C ALA A 209 -5.67 -1.74 12.81
N ALA A 210 -6.92 -1.26 12.77
CA ALA A 210 -7.46 -0.39 13.82
C ALA A 210 -7.41 -1.05 15.20
N GLN A 211 -7.72 -2.34 15.30
CA GLN A 211 -7.61 -3.10 16.55
C GLN A 211 -6.17 -3.29 17.00
N ALA A 212 -5.24 -3.55 16.07
CA ALA A 212 -3.83 -3.78 16.39
C ALA A 212 -3.16 -2.56 17.03
N VAL A 213 -3.44 -1.36 16.50
CA VAL A 213 -2.91 -0.09 17.03
C VAL A 213 -3.80 0.50 18.13
N GLY A 214 -4.99 -0.09 18.37
CA GLY A 214 -5.97 0.40 19.34
C GLY A 214 -6.48 1.79 18.97
N LEU A 215 -6.98 1.98 17.73
CA LEU A 215 -7.56 3.26 17.30
C LEU A 215 -8.80 3.62 18.10
N THR A 216 -8.87 4.89 18.48
CA THR A 216 -9.98 5.51 19.20
C THR A 216 -10.41 6.82 18.51
N PRO A 217 -11.57 7.40 18.85
CA PRO A 217 -12.01 8.67 18.26
C PRO A 217 -11.07 9.86 18.54
N GLU A 218 -10.25 9.78 19.57
CA GLU A 218 -9.29 10.82 19.95
C GLU A 218 -8.02 10.77 19.10
N ASP A 219 -7.81 9.70 18.33
CA ASP A 219 -6.61 9.52 17.53
C ASP A 219 -6.61 10.36 16.26
N ARG A 220 -5.39 10.73 15.86
CA ARG A 220 -5.09 11.38 14.58
C ARG A 220 -4.09 10.52 13.85
N VAL A 221 -4.52 9.99 12.71
CA VAL A 221 -3.74 9.08 11.86
C VAL A 221 -3.03 9.85 10.78
N PHE A 222 -1.79 9.52 10.47
CA PHE A 222 -0.99 10.10 9.39
C PHE A 222 -0.21 9.02 8.64
N GLY A 223 0.31 9.33 7.45
CA GLY A 223 1.30 8.54 6.73
C GLY A 223 0.76 7.69 5.56
N VAL A 224 -0.50 7.87 5.19
CA VAL A 224 -1.12 7.14 4.06
C VAL A 224 -1.15 7.99 2.78
N THR A 225 0.03 8.39 2.30
CA THR A 225 0.14 9.29 1.14
C THR A 225 -0.26 8.64 -0.19
N ALA A 226 -0.07 7.33 -0.35
CA ALA A 226 -0.43 6.58 -1.56
C ALA A 226 -1.89 6.08 -1.47
N LEU A 227 -2.88 6.97 -1.61
CA LEU A 227 -4.30 6.64 -1.43
C LEU A 227 -4.80 5.57 -2.41
N PHE A 228 -4.15 5.39 -3.54
CA PHE A 228 -4.45 4.34 -4.52
C PHE A 228 -4.04 2.92 -4.06
N HIS A 229 -3.39 2.77 -2.91
CA HIS A 229 -2.92 1.50 -2.39
C HIS A 229 -3.83 0.94 -1.28
N VAL A 230 -3.96 -0.40 -1.20
CA VAL A 230 -4.83 -1.07 -0.21
C VAL A 230 -4.50 -0.72 1.25
N PHE A 231 -3.25 -0.38 1.56
CA PHE A 231 -2.86 0.03 2.91
C PHE A 231 -3.48 1.38 3.29
N ALA A 232 -3.61 2.29 2.32
CA ALA A 232 -4.31 3.54 2.54
C ALA A 232 -5.84 3.37 2.52
N LEU A 233 -6.37 2.56 1.58
CA LEU A 233 -7.82 2.32 1.50
C LEU A 233 -8.37 1.65 2.76
N GLY A 234 -7.79 0.52 3.15
CA GLY A 234 -8.21 -0.28 4.31
C GLY A 234 -7.76 0.34 5.62
N PRO A 235 -6.51 0.09 6.08
CA PRO A 235 -6.00 0.59 7.36
C PRO A 235 -6.10 2.10 7.53
N GLY A 236 -5.79 2.89 6.48
CA GLY A 236 -5.83 4.35 6.53
C GLY A 236 -7.24 4.90 6.59
N ILE A 237 -7.93 4.98 5.44
CA ILE A 237 -9.23 5.64 5.33
C ILE A 237 -10.32 4.89 6.12
N LEU A 238 -10.52 3.60 5.80
CA LEU A 238 -11.61 2.84 6.40
C LEU A 238 -11.35 2.52 7.88
N GLY A 239 -10.09 2.31 8.29
CA GLY A 239 -9.72 2.15 9.70
C GLY A 239 -10.05 3.40 10.53
N THR A 240 -9.82 4.58 9.98
CA THR A 240 -10.19 5.87 10.57
C THR A 240 -11.71 6.00 10.70
N VAL A 241 -12.48 5.68 9.64
CA VAL A 241 -13.96 5.72 9.69
C VAL A 241 -14.51 4.77 10.75
N LEU A 242 -14.02 3.52 10.80
CA LEU A 242 -14.51 2.52 11.76
C LEU A 242 -14.25 2.90 13.21
N SER A 243 -13.13 3.57 13.48
CA SER A 243 -12.76 4.00 14.84
C SER A 243 -13.35 5.36 15.23
N GLY A 244 -13.68 6.22 14.27
CA GLY A 244 -14.08 7.61 14.49
C GLY A 244 -12.91 8.56 14.73
N ALA A 245 -11.70 8.12 14.42
CA ALA A 245 -10.49 8.92 14.45
C ALA A 245 -10.49 10.00 13.34
N SER A 246 -9.45 10.80 13.26
CA SER A 246 -9.22 11.71 12.12
C SER A 246 -8.01 11.29 11.31
N LEU A 247 -7.98 11.65 10.02
CA LEU A 247 -6.92 11.35 9.08
C LEU A 247 -6.29 12.65 8.59
N VAL A 248 -5.01 12.82 8.86
CA VAL A 248 -4.20 13.93 8.34
C VAL A 248 -3.59 13.45 7.02
N LEU A 249 -3.94 14.11 5.93
CA LEU A 249 -3.48 13.82 4.59
C LEU A 249 -2.30 14.73 4.20
N GLN A 250 -1.40 14.16 3.44
CA GLN A 250 -0.35 14.86 2.74
C GLN A 250 -0.47 14.49 1.26
N SER A 251 -0.45 15.47 0.36
CA SER A 251 -0.65 15.25 -1.08
C SER A 251 0.43 14.35 -1.66
N GLU A 252 1.68 14.62 -1.32
CA GLU A 252 2.85 13.83 -1.69
C GLU A 252 3.82 13.77 -0.51
N PHE A 253 4.51 12.63 -0.38
CA PHE A 253 5.45 12.46 0.71
C PHE A 253 6.67 13.36 0.57
N ASP A 254 6.84 14.25 1.53
CA ASP A 254 8.06 15.02 1.80
C ASP A 254 8.36 14.95 3.30
N PRO A 255 9.56 14.49 3.71
CA PRO A 255 9.85 14.26 5.13
C PRO A 255 9.86 15.53 5.99
N VAL A 256 10.14 16.70 5.40
CA VAL A 256 10.12 17.97 6.13
C VAL A 256 8.70 18.35 6.49
N SER A 257 7.81 18.41 5.49
CA SER A 257 6.41 18.73 5.69
C SER A 257 5.67 17.63 6.46
N ALA A 258 6.05 16.36 6.30
CA ALA A 258 5.50 15.26 7.10
C ALA A 258 5.73 15.51 8.60
N LEU A 259 6.95 15.78 9.02
CA LEU A 259 7.27 16.05 10.43
C LEU A 259 6.61 17.35 10.94
N ASP A 260 6.53 18.39 10.10
CA ASP A 260 5.83 19.62 10.44
C ASP A 260 4.31 19.36 10.64
N LEU A 261 3.67 18.49 9.84
CA LEU A 261 2.28 18.05 10.02
C LEU A 261 2.08 17.18 11.26
N LEU A 262 3.02 16.27 11.57
CA LEU A 262 2.99 15.46 12.78
C LEU A 262 2.94 16.35 14.04
N GLU A 263 3.81 17.37 14.12
CA GLU A 263 3.85 18.32 15.21
C GLU A 263 2.59 19.20 15.23
N LEU A 264 2.27 19.86 14.10
CA LEU A 264 1.19 20.85 14.00
C LEU A 264 -0.18 20.27 14.41
N HIS A 265 -0.45 19.06 13.95
CA HIS A 265 -1.74 18.42 14.20
C HIS A 265 -1.72 17.48 15.41
N GLY A 266 -0.58 17.32 16.10
CA GLY A 266 -0.47 16.42 17.24
C GLY A 266 -0.88 15.01 16.87
N VAL A 267 -0.31 14.47 15.77
CA VAL A 267 -0.60 13.13 15.28
C VAL A 267 -0.25 12.09 16.34
N THR A 268 -1.13 11.12 16.53
CA THR A 268 -0.99 10.09 17.57
C THR A 268 -0.61 8.73 17.00
N VAL A 269 -0.97 8.47 15.72
CA VAL A 269 -0.74 7.19 15.03
C VAL A 269 -0.13 7.45 13.67
N HIS A 270 1.00 6.82 13.38
CA HIS A 270 1.72 6.99 12.11
C HIS A 270 1.82 5.68 11.34
N TYR A 271 1.36 5.69 10.08
CA TYR A 271 1.45 4.56 9.16
C TYR A 271 2.49 4.85 8.08
N GLY A 272 3.31 3.87 7.75
CA GLY A 272 4.32 4.08 6.71
C GLY A 272 4.99 2.81 6.24
N VAL A 273 5.91 3.00 5.30
CA VAL A 273 6.87 1.99 4.83
C VAL A 273 8.25 2.31 5.43
N PRO A 274 9.21 1.37 5.48
CA PRO A 274 10.51 1.60 6.12
C PRO A 274 11.25 2.84 5.60
N THR A 275 11.15 3.12 4.29
CA THR A 275 11.81 4.28 3.66
C THR A 275 11.24 5.62 4.13
N VAL A 276 9.95 5.69 4.45
CA VAL A 276 9.29 6.87 5.03
C VAL A 276 9.87 7.14 6.41
N PHE A 277 9.82 6.16 7.32
CA PHE A 277 10.37 6.30 8.67
C PHE A 277 11.86 6.64 8.67
N GLY A 278 12.63 6.04 7.75
CA GLY A 278 14.05 6.35 7.62
C GLY A 278 14.33 7.77 7.14
N ALA A 279 13.53 8.30 6.21
CA ALA A 279 13.65 9.67 5.74
C ALA A 279 13.27 10.70 6.82
N GLU A 280 12.17 10.43 7.54
CA GLU A 280 11.70 11.25 8.66
C GLU A 280 12.70 11.25 9.83
N LEU A 281 13.27 10.10 10.18
CA LEU A 281 14.27 10.00 11.24
C LEU A 281 15.50 10.87 10.94
N ARG A 282 15.99 10.86 9.70
CA ARG A 282 17.11 11.74 9.29
C ARG A 282 16.75 13.20 9.42
N GLU A 283 15.56 13.58 8.96
CA GLU A 283 15.12 14.97 9.02
C GLU A 283 14.86 15.40 10.47
N GLN A 284 14.31 14.54 11.31
CA GLN A 284 14.11 14.79 12.73
C GLN A 284 15.45 15.07 13.46
N ARG A 285 16.50 14.35 13.10
CA ARG A 285 17.86 14.60 13.64
C ARG A 285 18.46 15.94 13.18
N ARG A 286 18.10 16.40 11.97
CA ARG A 286 18.57 17.69 11.43
C ARG A 286 17.81 18.86 12.05
N ARG A 287 16.51 18.75 12.16
CA ARG A 287 15.60 19.76 12.72
C ARG A 287 14.56 19.07 13.58
N PRO A 288 14.79 18.95 14.88
CA PRO A 288 13.86 18.30 15.81
C PRO A 288 12.50 19.01 15.87
N ARG A 289 11.40 18.21 15.86
CA ARG A 289 10.02 18.62 16.13
C ARG A 289 9.52 17.96 17.40
N ASP A 290 8.50 18.52 18.03
CA ASP A 290 7.84 17.88 19.17
C ASP A 290 6.86 16.79 18.67
N LEU A 291 7.28 15.55 18.76
CA LEU A 291 6.50 14.38 18.40
C LEU A 291 5.92 13.65 19.62
N SER A 292 5.82 14.31 20.76
CA SER A 292 5.37 13.72 22.04
C SER A 292 3.93 13.19 22.01
N ALA A 293 3.10 13.66 21.07
CA ALA A 293 1.76 13.14 20.86
C ALA A 293 1.75 11.76 20.19
N LEU A 294 2.79 11.41 19.43
CA LEU A 294 2.87 10.17 18.68
C LEU A 294 3.04 8.99 19.62
N ARG A 295 2.06 8.08 19.66
CA ARG A 295 2.03 6.95 20.58
C ARG A 295 2.39 5.60 19.98
N ILE A 296 2.11 5.44 18.65
CA ILE A 296 2.28 4.16 17.97
C ILE A 296 2.45 4.34 16.46
N GLY A 297 3.32 3.54 15.86
CA GLY A 297 3.51 3.45 14.43
C GLY A 297 3.22 2.05 13.89
N LEU A 298 2.79 1.96 12.64
CA LEU A 298 2.58 0.72 11.91
C LEU A 298 3.37 0.74 10.60
N VAL A 299 4.34 -0.16 10.48
CA VAL A 299 5.12 -0.33 9.26
C VAL A 299 4.64 -1.54 8.48
N ALA A 300 4.42 -1.35 7.18
CA ALA A 300 4.00 -2.40 6.25
C ALA A 300 4.67 -2.23 4.87
N GLY A 301 4.36 -3.11 3.92
CA GLY A 301 4.86 -3.08 2.54
C GLY A 301 6.25 -3.68 2.36
N ALA A 302 7.13 -3.50 3.32
CA ALA A 302 8.45 -4.13 3.37
C ALA A 302 8.88 -4.36 4.83
N PRO A 303 9.78 -5.29 5.09
CA PRO A 303 10.36 -5.44 6.42
C PRO A 303 11.25 -4.26 6.79
N MET A 304 11.17 -3.83 8.05
CA MET A 304 12.07 -2.81 8.58
C MET A 304 13.28 -3.49 9.23
N ALA A 305 14.48 -3.09 8.82
CA ALA A 305 15.72 -3.61 9.41
C ALA A 305 15.82 -3.28 10.90
N GLU A 306 16.39 -4.19 11.71
CA GLU A 306 16.49 -4.04 13.17
C GLU A 306 17.09 -2.70 13.61
N PRO A 307 18.22 -2.22 13.06
CA PRO A 307 18.79 -0.93 13.48
C PRO A 307 17.81 0.22 13.31
N LEU A 308 17.16 0.31 12.14
CA LEU A 308 16.18 1.35 11.83
C LEU A 308 14.97 1.25 12.77
N PHE A 309 14.47 0.03 13.03
CA PHE A 309 13.35 -0.17 13.94
C PHE A 309 13.64 0.37 15.34
N ARG A 310 14.84 0.06 15.88
CA ARG A 310 15.28 0.54 17.21
C ARG A 310 15.45 2.05 17.25
N GLU A 311 16.02 2.63 16.21
CA GLU A 311 16.24 4.08 16.12
C GLU A 311 14.91 4.83 16.00
N VAL A 312 13.97 4.31 15.20
CA VAL A 312 12.61 4.88 15.08
C VAL A 312 11.86 4.81 16.42
N GLU A 313 11.94 3.68 17.15
CA GLU A 313 11.32 3.59 18.48
C GLU A 313 11.97 4.53 19.51
N ALA A 314 13.24 4.81 19.37
CA ALA A 314 13.94 5.69 20.29
C ALA A 314 13.72 7.18 20.03
N GLU A 315 13.55 7.60 18.77
CA GLU A 315 13.66 9.00 18.37
C GLU A 315 12.40 9.57 17.67
N LEU A 316 11.55 8.73 17.07
CA LEU A 316 10.35 9.16 16.38
C LEU A 316 9.05 8.70 17.05
N CYS A 317 8.91 7.39 17.23
CA CYS A 317 7.65 6.78 17.64
C CYS A 317 7.90 5.70 18.69
N PRO A 318 7.47 5.87 19.95
CA PRO A 318 7.88 5.03 21.08
C PRO A 318 7.44 3.57 20.98
N ARG A 319 6.57 3.24 20.03
CA ARG A 319 6.08 1.88 19.81
C ARG A 319 5.79 1.63 18.34
N MET A 320 6.59 0.75 17.73
CA MET A 320 6.40 0.34 16.34
C MET A 320 5.78 -1.06 16.26
N LEU A 321 4.87 -1.24 15.33
CA LEU A 321 4.30 -2.52 14.94
C LEU A 321 4.69 -2.84 13.51
N SER A 322 4.98 -4.12 13.24
CA SER A 322 5.17 -4.62 11.89
C SER A 322 3.91 -5.33 11.39
N ALA A 323 3.59 -5.17 10.11
CA ALA A 323 2.51 -5.88 9.46
C ALA A 323 2.96 -6.52 8.14
N TYR A 324 2.43 -7.70 7.87
CA TYR A 324 2.46 -8.32 6.55
C TYR A 324 1.18 -7.98 5.82
N SER A 325 1.32 -7.42 4.64
CA SER A 325 0.20 -6.99 3.82
C SER A 325 0.43 -7.30 2.34
N MET A 326 -0.65 -7.56 1.62
CA MET A 326 -0.64 -7.70 0.17
C MET A 326 -1.98 -7.29 -0.42
N THR A 327 -2.00 -6.92 -1.69
CA THR A 327 -3.23 -6.47 -2.36
C THR A 327 -4.28 -7.57 -2.42
N GLU A 328 -3.86 -8.80 -2.68
CA GLU A 328 -4.73 -9.97 -2.81
C GLU A 328 -5.43 -10.38 -1.50
N THR A 329 -5.08 -9.76 -0.38
CA THR A 329 -5.73 -9.95 0.92
C THR A 329 -6.39 -8.67 1.45
N SER A 330 -6.71 -7.72 0.57
CA SER A 330 -7.30 -6.42 0.91
C SER A 330 -6.44 -5.57 1.85
N SER A 331 -5.20 -5.88 2.07
CA SER A 331 -4.12 -5.32 2.87
C SER A 331 -3.61 -6.31 3.94
N ILE A 332 -4.10 -6.26 5.17
CA ILE A 332 -3.49 -6.93 6.33
C ILE A 332 -3.71 -8.45 6.30
N VAL A 333 -2.62 -9.19 6.27
CA VAL A 333 -2.55 -10.65 6.48
C VAL A 333 -2.30 -10.94 7.96
N SER A 334 -1.24 -10.33 8.50
CA SER A 334 -0.89 -10.41 9.92
C SER A 334 -0.35 -9.07 10.41
N VAL A 335 -0.44 -8.84 11.71
CA VAL A 335 -0.02 -7.57 12.32
C VAL A 335 0.39 -7.79 13.77
N GLY A 336 1.46 -7.12 14.19
CA GLY A 336 1.89 -7.01 15.58
C GLY A 336 0.86 -6.29 16.43
N ARG A 337 0.85 -6.54 17.72
CA ARG A 337 -0.02 -5.86 18.69
C ARG A 337 0.77 -4.98 19.62
N ALA A 338 0.14 -3.95 20.13
CA ALA A 338 0.77 -2.99 21.03
C ALA A 338 1.31 -3.63 22.32
N ASP A 339 0.72 -4.73 22.78
CA ASP A 339 1.11 -5.50 23.96
C ASP A 339 2.10 -6.65 23.67
N ASP A 340 2.44 -6.90 22.40
CA ASP A 340 3.47 -7.89 22.06
C ASP A 340 4.85 -7.45 22.59
N PRO A 341 5.71 -8.40 23.01
CA PRO A 341 7.10 -8.12 23.34
C PRO A 341 7.83 -7.39 22.20
N GLN A 342 8.77 -6.50 22.52
CA GLN A 342 9.51 -5.74 21.50
C GLN A 342 10.17 -6.64 20.46
N GLU A 343 10.75 -7.77 20.86
CA GLU A 343 11.36 -8.73 19.93
C GLU A 343 10.35 -9.27 18.91
N LYS A 344 9.13 -9.63 19.35
CA LYS A 344 8.07 -10.10 18.45
C LYS A 344 7.61 -8.99 17.49
N ARG A 345 7.47 -7.74 17.97
CA ARG A 345 7.09 -6.59 17.14
C ARG A 345 8.16 -6.27 16.08
N MET A 346 9.43 -6.48 16.40
CA MET A 346 10.56 -6.16 15.54
C MET A 346 10.90 -7.27 14.54
N PHE A 347 10.93 -8.54 15.01
CA PHE A 347 11.42 -9.66 14.19
C PHE A 347 10.33 -10.50 13.53
N THR A 348 9.06 -10.18 13.76
CA THR A 348 7.95 -10.87 13.12
C THR A 348 7.01 -9.89 12.44
N ALA A 349 6.18 -10.41 11.56
CA ALA A 349 5.09 -9.64 10.96
C ALA A 349 3.77 -9.77 11.78
N GLY A 350 3.90 -10.07 13.08
CA GLY A 350 2.76 -10.25 13.98
C GLY A 350 1.99 -11.55 13.74
N ARG A 351 0.75 -11.57 14.21
CA ARG A 351 -0.17 -12.71 14.12
C ARG A 351 -1.33 -12.43 13.17
N PRO A 352 -1.96 -13.48 12.59
CA PRO A 352 -3.15 -13.30 11.74
C PRO A 352 -4.22 -12.47 12.42
N GLY A 353 -4.90 -11.61 11.64
CA GLY A 353 -6.10 -10.92 12.08
C GLY A 353 -7.27 -11.87 12.36
N ALA A 354 -8.30 -11.39 13.05
CA ALA A 354 -9.48 -12.20 13.38
C ALA A 354 -10.11 -12.79 12.10
N GLY A 355 -10.26 -14.10 12.02
CA GLY A 355 -10.83 -14.80 10.87
C GLY A 355 -9.86 -15.07 9.72
N THR A 356 -8.65 -14.53 9.74
CA THR A 356 -7.57 -14.87 8.79
C THR A 356 -6.88 -16.16 9.25
N ARG A 357 -6.70 -17.09 8.32
CA ARG A 357 -5.97 -18.34 8.54
C ARG A 357 -4.72 -18.34 7.68
N ILE A 358 -3.60 -18.73 8.29
CA ILE A 358 -2.32 -18.87 7.61
C ILE A 358 -1.86 -20.31 7.76
N ARG A 359 -1.37 -20.89 6.66
CA ARG A 359 -0.64 -22.15 6.62
C ARG A 359 0.73 -21.91 6.01
N VAL A 360 1.70 -22.69 6.43
CA VAL A 360 2.98 -22.80 5.73
C VAL A 360 2.96 -24.12 4.97
N VAL A 361 3.18 -24.07 3.66
CA VAL A 361 3.00 -25.25 2.80
C VAL A 361 4.25 -25.53 1.97
N GLU A 362 4.43 -26.81 1.63
CA GLU A 362 5.46 -27.25 0.71
C GLU A 362 5.05 -27.04 -0.76
N GLY A 363 5.94 -27.36 -1.71
CA GLY A 363 5.70 -27.20 -3.15
C GLY A 363 4.46 -27.93 -3.66
N ASP A 364 4.16 -29.10 -3.11
CA ASP A 364 2.99 -29.93 -3.43
C ASP A 364 1.68 -29.48 -2.75
N GLY A 365 1.75 -28.47 -1.86
CA GLY A 365 0.60 -27.93 -1.11
C GLY A 365 0.37 -28.57 0.25
N SER A 366 1.16 -29.56 0.66
CA SER A 366 1.07 -30.17 1.99
C SER A 366 1.45 -29.17 3.08
N GLU A 367 0.68 -29.14 4.18
CA GLU A 367 0.92 -28.24 5.31
C GLU A 367 2.14 -28.70 6.11
N LEU A 368 3.01 -27.75 6.45
CA LEU A 368 4.21 -27.98 7.25
C LEU A 368 3.94 -27.69 8.74
N PRO A 369 4.62 -28.36 9.67
CA PRO A 369 4.50 -28.06 11.10
C PRO A 369 5.09 -26.67 11.42
N PRO A 370 4.74 -26.08 12.57
CA PRO A 370 5.36 -24.85 13.06
C PRO A 370 6.89 -24.90 12.97
N GLU A 371 7.51 -23.73 12.85
CA GLU A 371 8.97 -23.52 12.69
C GLU A 371 9.58 -24.13 11.41
N SER A 372 8.75 -24.60 10.48
CA SER A 372 9.21 -25.07 9.18
C SER A 372 9.11 -23.97 8.13
N LEU A 373 10.18 -23.85 7.34
CA LEU A 373 10.23 -22.90 6.23
C LEU A 373 9.47 -23.45 5.01
N GLY A 374 8.49 -22.71 4.52
CA GLY A 374 7.72 -23.03 3.33
C GLY A 374 7.07 -21.81 2.72
N GLU A 375 6.18 -22.01 1.76
CA GLU A 375 5.38 -20.93 1.17
C GLU A 375 4.20 -20.60 2.10
N ILE A 376 3.97 -19.32 2.34
CA ILE A 376 2.81 -18.86 3.10
C ILE A 376 1.56 -18.98 2.24
N ALA A 377 0.53 -19.61 2.76
CA ALA A 377 -0.80 -19.69 2.17
C ALA A 377 -1.83 -19.05 3.11
N VAL A 378 -2.72 -18.21 2.56
CA VAL A 378 -3.64 -17.36 3.35
C VAL A 378 -5.08 -17.58 2.91
N SER A 379 -5.99 -17.67 3.88
CA SER A 379 -7.44 -17.70 3.66
C SER A 379 -8.15 -16.83 4.70
N GLY A 380 -9.27 -16.22 4.34
CA GLY A 380 -10.05 -15.41 5.28
C GLY A 380 -10.90 -14.36 4.59
N PRO A 381 -11.62 -13.52 5.37
CA PRO A 381 -12.55 -12.53 4.84
C PRO A 381 -11.89 -11.44 3.97
N GLY A 382 -10.58 -11.20 4.15
CA GLY A 382 -9.81 -10.24 3.34
C GLY A 382 -9.39 -10.76 1.97
N LEU A 383 -9.57 -12.06 1.67
CA LEU A 383 -9.12 -12.65 0.43
C LEU A 383 -9.84 -12.03 -0.78
N MET A 384 -9.08 -11.75 -1.84
CA MET A 384 -9.60 -11.27 -3.12
C MET A 384 -10.64 -12.23 -3.72
N ARG A 385 -11.54 -11.72 -4.53
CA ARG A 385 -12.45 -12.53 -5.35
C ARG A 385 -11.72 -13.23 -6.50
N GLY A 386 -10.65 -12.61 -6.98
CA GLY A 386 -9.80 -13.10 -8.05
C GLY A 386 -9.06 -11.98 -8.77
N TYR A 387 -8.36 -12.34 -9.82
CA TYR A 387 -7.79 -11.36 -10.75
C TYR A 387 -8.81 -11.02 -11.83
N TYR A 388 -9.13 -9.74 -11.97
CA TYR A 388 -10.12 -9.23 -12.90
C TYR A 388 -9.88 -9.74 -14.33
N ARG A 389 -10.87 -10.43 -14.89
CA ARG A 389 -10.81 -11.06 -16.22
C ARG A 389 -9.66 -12.05 -16.43
N GLN A 390 -9.08 -12.56 -15.36
CA GLN A 390 -7.98 -13.53 -15.42
C GLN A 390 -8.26 -14.78 -14.58
N PRO A 391 -9.33 -15.56 -14.87
CA PRO A 391 -9.70 -16.73 -14.06
C PRO A 391 -8.63 -17.81 -14.04
N GLY A 392 -7.84 -17.94 -15.11
CA GLY A 392 -6.71 -18.87 -15.16
C GLY A 392 -5.58 -18.49 -14.20
N GLU A 393 -5.28 -17.21 -14.03
CA GLU A 393 -4.31 -16.74 -13.04
C GLU A 393 -4.84 -16.89 -11.61
N THR A 394 -6.13 -16.63 -11.41
CA THR A 394 -6.80 -16.84 -10.12
C THR A 394 -6.71 -18.31 -9.69
N ALA A 395 -7.04 -19.25 -10.59
CA ALA A 395 -7.00 -20.68 -10.31
C ALA A 395 -5.57 -21.23 -10.07
N ARG A 396 -4.52 -20.51 -10.47
CA ARG A 396 -3.13 -20.88 -10.19
C ARG A 396 -2.69 -20.53 -8.78
N VAL A 397 -3.30 -19.51 -8.18
CA VAL A 397 -2.88 -18.98 -6.88
C VAL A 397 -3.85 -19.31 -5.75
N ILE A 398 -5.13 -19.49 -6.02
CA ILE A 398 -6.13 -19.93 -5.02
C ILE A 398 -6.37 -21.42 -5.20
N ASP A 399 -6.10 -22.19 -4.15
CA ASP A 399 -6.30 -23.63 -4.15
C ASP A 399 -7.80 -24.00 -3.97
N PRO A 400 -8.17 -25.29 -4.17
CA PRO A 400 -9.57 -25.74 -4.00
C PRO A 400 -10.11 -25.58 -2.56
N GLU A 401 -9.26 -25.43 -1.56
CA GLU A 401 -9.64 -25.20 -0.16
C GLU A 401 -9.84 -23.70 0.16
N GLY A 402 -9.60 -22.81 -0.81
CA GLY A 402 -9.73 -21.36 -0.68
C GLY A 402 -8.53 -20.71 -0.02
N PHE A 403 -7.34 -21.29 -0.12
CA PHE A 403 -6.10 -20.64 0.30
C PHE A 403 -5.37 -20.02 -0.89
N LEU A 404 -5.00 -18.77 -0.74
CA LEU A 404 -4.12 -18.06 -1.66
C LEU A 404 -2.67 -18.45 -1.40
N ARG A 405 -1.98 -18.97 -2.41
CA ARG A 405 -0.53 -19.14 -2.44
C ARG A 405 0.11 -17.79 -2.70
N THR A 406 0.76 -17.24 -1.69
CA THR A 406 1.22 -15.84 -1.73
C THR A 406 2.50 -15.63 -2.57
N GLY A 407 3.25 -16.69 -2.77
CA GLY A 407 4.61 -16.62 -3.32
C GLY A 407 5.65 -16.16 -2.31
N ASP A 408 5.24 -15.76 -1.10
CA ASP A 408 6.15 -15.38 -0.02
C ASP A 408 6.56 -16.60 0.79
N LEU A 409 7.84 -16.65 1.16
CA LEU A 409 8.41 -17.70 1.98
C LEU A 409 8.50 -17.23 3.43
N GLY A 410 8.16 -18.12 4.34
CA GLY A 410 8.19 -17.82 5.76
C GLY A 410 7.89 -19.03 6.62
N MET A 411 7.72 -18.79 7.91
CA MET A 411 7.34 -19.79 8.90
C MET A 411 6.39 -19.18 9.93
N LEU A 412 5.63 -20.04 10.58
CA LEU A 412 4.90 -19.70 11.82
C LEU A 412 5.69 -20.27 13.00
N ASP A 413 5.90 -19.46 14.04
CA ASP A 413 6.43 -19.98 15.28
C ASP A 413 5.35 -20.68 16.14
N GLU A 414 5.74 -21.28 17.25
CA GLU A 414 4.81 -21.99 18.16
C GLU A 414 3.70 -21.09 18.73
N ASP A 415 3.95 -19.77 18.83
CA ASP A 415 2.99 -18.76 19.30
C ASP A 415 2.10 -18.20 18.17
N GLY A 416 2.31 -18.65 16.93
CA GLY A 416 1.57 -18.25 15.72
C GLY A 416 2.01 -16.91 15.12
N TYR A 417 3.21 -16.42 15.42
CA TYR A 417 3.77 -15.25 14.75
C TYR A 417 4.36 -15.62 13.38
N VAL A 418 4.16 -14.73 12.42
CA VAL A 418 4.64 -14.88 11.04
C VAL A 418 6.06 -14.34 10.93
N HIS A 419 6.98 -15.18 10.48
CA HIS A 419 8.35 -14.81 10.12
C HIS A 419 8.50 -14.85 8.60
N LEU A 420 8.69 -13.70 7.97
CA LEU A 420 8.91 -13.59 6.52
C LEU A 420 10.40 -13.74 6.21
N VAL A 421 10.73 -14.57 5.22
CA VAL A 421 12.11 -14.83 4.78
C VAL A 421 12.41 -14.21 3.42
N GLY A 422 11.41 -14.10 2.54
CA GLY A 422 11.57 -13.51 1.21
C GLY A 422 10.53 -14.03 0.23
N ARG A 423 10.75 -13.78 -1.06
CA ARG A 423 9.87 -14.27 -2.13
C ARG A 423 10.46 -15.51 -2.81
N ARG A 424 9.61 -16.47 -3.14
CA ARG A 424 10.00 -17.70 -3.80
C ARG A 424 10.69 -17.42 -5.14
N GLU A 425 10.19 -16.46 -5.90
CA GLU A 425 10.72 -16.11 -7.23
C GLU A 425 12.06 -15.34 -7.15
N GLU A 426 12.40 -14.80 -5.99
CA GLU A 426 13.62 -14.03 -5.77
C GLU A 426 14.77 -14.86 -5.20
N VAL A 427 14.51 -16.12 -4.85
CA VAL A 427 15.54 -17.03 -4.30
C VAL A 427 16.64 -17.24 -5.33
N ILE A 428 17.86 -16.89 -4.95
CA ILE A 428 19.05 -17.05 -5.79
C ILE A 428 19.56 -18.49 -5.63
N ILE A 429 19.73 -19.18 -6.74
CA ILE A 429 20.26 -20.55 -6.75
C ILE A 429 21.74 -20.53 -7.09
N ARG A 430 22.58 -20.43 -6.07
CA ARG A 430 24.04 -20.39 -6.20
C ARG A 430 24.63 -21.79 -5.93
N THR A 431 25.21 -22.41 -6.95
CA THR A 431 25.82 -23.76 -6.85
C THR A 431 24.91 -24.80 -6.16
N GLY A 432 23.58 -24.72 -6.41
CA GLY A 432 22.57 -25.61 -5.79
C GLY A 432 22.11 -25.19 -4.40
N SER A 433 22.74 -24.19 -3.79
CA SER A 433 22.32 -23.62 -2.51
C SER A 433 21.31 -22.49 -2.72
N LYS A 434 20.28 -22.45 -1.87
CA LYS A 434 19.29 -21.36 -1.86
C LYS A 434 19.83 -20.18 -1.04
N VAL A 435 19.95 -19.03 -1.68
CA VAL A 435 20.27 -17.76 -1.01
C VAL A 435 19.04 -16.86 -1.05
N TYR A 436 18.58 -16.44 0.09
CA TYR A 436 17.45 -15.54 0.23
C TYR A 436 17.96 -14.09 0.23
N PRO A 437 17.60 -13.26 -0.78
CA PRO A 437 18.10 -11.89 -0.89
C PRO A 437 17.98 -11.10 0.41
N ARG A 438 16.83 -11.21 1.08
CA ARG A 438 16.53 -10.50 2.31
C ARG A 438 17.53 -10.77 3.43
N GLU A 439 17.96 -12.00 3.62
CA GLU A 439 18.94 -12.34 4.67
C GLU A 439 20.26 -11.58 4.47
N VAL A 440 20.65 -11.40 3.22
CA VAL A 440 21.84 -10.64 2.84
C VAL A 440 21.58 -9.13 2.95
N GLU A 441 20.41 -8.67 2.50
CA GLU A 441 19.97 -7.27 2.61
C GLU A 441 19.91 -6.83 4.08
N ASP A 442 19.29 -7.61 4.98
CA ASP A 442 19.23 -7.32 6.42
C ASP A 442 20.62 -7.20 7.02
N ARG A 443 21.56 -8.07 6.60
CA ARG A 443 22.94 -8.00 7.06
C ARG A 443 23.65 -6.74 6.57
N LEU A 444 23.43 -6.34 5.31
CA LEU A 444 24.01 -5.12 4.75
C LEU A 444 23.43 -3.87 5.41
N HIS A 445 22.13 -3.81 5.65
CA HIS A 445 21.48 -2.70 6.36
C HIS A 445 21.98 -2.53 7.81
N ALA A 446 22.45 -3.59 8.44
CA ALA A 446 23.07 -3.51 9.75
C ALA A 446 24.47 -2.85 9.76
N HIS A 447 25.04 -2.53 8.59
CA HIS A 447 26.32 -1.85 8.52
C HIS A 447 26.13 -0.32 8.59
N PRO A 448 26.85 0.42 9.47
CA PRO A 448 26.60 1.83 9.71
C PRO A 448 26.81 2.75 8.50
N ALA A 449 27.58 2.30 7.50
CA ALA A 449 27.80 3.05 6.25
C ALA A 449 26.80 2.71 5.14
N VAL A 450 25.84 1.80 5.34
CA VAL A 450 24.84 1.40 4.35
C VAL A 450 23.52 2.09 4.67
N TRP A 451 23.03 2.86 3.71
CA TRP A 451 21.73 3.53 3.79
C TRP A 451 20.62 2.62 3.27
N ASP A 452 20.82 2.03 2.10
CA ASP A 452 19.85 1.12 1.47
C ASP A 452 20.62 0.02 0.72
N ALA A 453 20.04 -1.17 0.62
CA ALA A 453 20.62 -2.28 -0.09
C ALA A 453 19.54 -3.15 -0.72
N ALA A 454 19.84 -3.67 -1.92
CA ALA A 454 19.02 -4.71 -2.54
C ALA A 454 19.93 -5.77 -3.17
N VAL A 455 19.52 -7.03 -3.06
CA VAL A 455 20.31 -8.18 -3.53
C VAL A 455 19.56 -8.89 -4.65
N ILE A 456 20.28 -9.21 -5.72
CA ILE A 456 19.75 -9.91 -6.89
C ILE A 456 20.65 -11.07 -7.30
N GLY A 457 20.05 -12.10 -7.90
CA GLY A 457 20.77 -13.12 -8.64
C GLY A 457 21.14 -12.60 -10.02
N VAL A 458 22.42 -12.76 -10.39
CA VAL A 458 22.92 -12.48 -11.73
C VAL A 458 23.40 -13.78 -12.33
N ARG A 459 22.98 -14.08 -13.55
CA ARG A 459 23.39 -15.32 -14.23
C ARG A 459 24.91 -15.43 -14.32
N ASP A 460 25.44 -16.56 -13.87
CA ASP A 460 26.86 -16.88 -13.89
C ASP A 460 27.06 -18.29 -14.46
N GLU A 461 28.08 -18.45 -15.31
CA GLU A 461 28.33 -19.74 -16.01
C GLU A 461 28.82 -20.84 -15.08
N LEU A 462 29.49 -20.50 -13.98
CA LEU A 462 30.07 -21.46 -13.03
C LEU A 462 29.17 -21.66 -11.81
N LEU A 463 28.57 -20.61 -11.32
CA LEU A 463 27.78 -20.62 -10.11
C LEU A 463 26.29 -20.91 -10.35
N GLY A 464 25.83 -20.84 -11.61
CA GLY A 464 24.42 -20.78 -11.98
C GLY A 464 23.89 -19.35 -11.81
N GLU A 465 23.84 -18.87 -10.58
CA GLU A 465 23.60 -17.46 -10.24
C GLU A 465 24.65 -16.98 -9.24
N ALA A 466 25.16 -15.77 -9.47
CA ALA A 466 26.02 -15.03 -8.56
C ALA A 466 25.17 -14.07 -7.72
N VAL A 467 25.50 -13.93 -6.45
CA VAL A 467 24.84 -12.98 -5.52
C VAL A 467 25.43 -11.58 -5.75
N CYS A 468 24.62 -10.66 -6.24
CA CYS A 468 25.02 -9.28 -6.45
C CYS A 468 24.25 -8.35 -5.50
N ALA A 469 24.98 -7.57 -4.69
CA ALA A 469 24.43 -6.53 -3.83
C ALA A 469 24.56 -5.16 -4.49
N ALA A 470 23.46 -4.43 -4.62
CA ALA A 470 23.42 -3.02 -4.93
C ALA A 470 23.27 -2.24 -3.64
N VAL A 471 24.15 -1.28 -3.38
CA VAL A 471 24.24 -0.57 -2.10
C VAL A 471 24.20 0.94 -2.33
N VAL A 472 23.39 1.62 -1.51
CA VAL A 472 23.41 3.07 -1.36
C VAL A 472 24.12 3.38 -0.05
N SER A 473 25.18 4.15 -0.09
CA SER A 473 25.93 4.53 1.11
C SER A 473 25.24 5.67 1.86
N VAL A 474 25.45 5.73 3.17
CA VAL A 474 25.14 6.92 3.96
C VAL A 474 25.97 8.09 3.44
N GLU A 475 25.38 9.27 3.34
CA GLU A 475 26.03 10.48 2.86
C GLU A 475 27.33 10.79 3.65
N GLY A 476 28.43 10.92 2.96
CA GLY A 476 29.74 11.16 3.55
C GLY A 476 30.42 9.92 4.16
N ALA A 477 29.78 8.76 4.16
CA ALA A 477 30.41 7.52 4.59
C ALA A 477 31.30 6.94 3.49
N ILE A 478 32.50 6.50 3.86
CA ILE A 478 33.44 5.81 2.97
C ILE A 478 33.46 4.33 3.38
N VAL A 479 33.06 3.47 2.46
CA VAL A 479 33.07 2.01 2.64
C VAL A 479 33.39 1.34 1.31
N THR A 480 34.17 0.29 1.35
CA THR A 480 34.54 -0.49 0.15
C THR A 480 33.68 -1.75 0.00
N ALA A 481 33.63 -2.27 -1.23
CA ALA A 481 32.94 -3.53 -1.50
C ALA A 481 33.51 -4.70 -0.68
N GLU A 482 34.82 -4.76 -0.47
CA GLU A 482 35.44 -5.83 0.33
C GLU A 482 35.09 -5.71 1.82
N GLU A 483 35.05 -4.50 2.37
CA GLU A 483 34.63 -4.30 3.76
C GLU A 483 33.18 -4.78 3.98
N LEU A 484 32.28 -4.53 3.04
CA LEU A 484 30.89 -5.02 3.13
C LEU A 484 30.81 -6.55 2.97
N LYS A 485 31.63 -7.14 2.11
CA LYS A 485 31.72 -8.61 2.00
C LYS A 485 32.28 -9.22 3.30
N ASP A 486 33.33 -8.63 3.87
CA ASP A 486 33.89 -9.07 5.15
C ASP A 486 32.87 -8.93 6.28
N TRP A 487 32.10 -7.85 6.29
CA TRP A 487 30.99 -7.67 7.21
C TRP A 487 29.94 -8.77 7.09
N CYS A 488 29.60 -9.17 5.87
CA CYS A 488 28.69 -10.28 5.62
C CYS A 488 29.27 -11.61 6.11
N ARG A 489 30.56 -11.87 5.90
CA ARG A 489 31.26 -13.10 6.35
C ARG A 489 31.24 -13.31 7.87
N LEU A 490 31.06 -12.25 8.66
CA LEU A 490 31.02 -12.37 10.13
C LEU A 490 29.82 -13.19 10.63
N THR A 491 28.72 -13.25 9.84
CA THR A 491 27.47 -13.87 10.29
C THR A 491 26.80 -14.75 9.24
N LEU A 492 27.08 -14.54 7.96
CA LEU A 492 26.50 -15.32 6.86
C LEU A 492 27.44 -16.45 6.45
N ALA A 493 26.85 -17.58 6.05
CA ALA A 493 27.60 -18.65 5.44
C ALA A 493 28.21 -18.20 4.10
N ASP A 494 29.39 -18.75 3.72
CA ASP A 494 30.17 -18.32 2.54
C ASP A 494 29.37 -18.27 1.24
N GLN A 495 28.43 -19.22 1.03
CA GLN A 495 27.57 -19.24 -0.15
C GLN A 495 26.56 -18.09 -0.22
N LYS A 496 26.31 -17.38 0.89
CA LYS A 496 25.38 -16.25 1.00
C LYS A 496 26.10 -14.90 0.89
N VAL A 497 27.40 -14.89 1.03
CA VAL A 497 28.19 -13.66 0.90
C VAL A 497 28.11 -13.15 -0.54
N PRO A 498 27.86 -11.86 -0.77
CA PRO A 498 27.79 -11.31 -2.13
C PRO A 498 29.08 -11.57 -2.92
N ASP A 499 28.94 -12.08 -4.14
CA ASP A 499 30.07 -12.22 -5.08
C ASP A 499 30.55 -10.85 -5.54
N SER A 500 29.59 -9.91 -5.69
CA SER A 500 29.87 -8.52 -6.06
C SER A 500 29.03 -7.53 -5.27
N VAL A 501 29.62 -6.36 -4.98
CA VAL A 501 28.92 -5.21 -4.39
C VAL A 501 29.07 -4.02 -5.33
N GLN A 502 27.95 -3.41 -5.72
CA GLN A 502 27.92 -2.23 -6.58
C GLN A 502 27.29 -1.06 -5.83
N PHE A 503 27.98 0.08 -5.81
CA PHE A 503 27.46 1.31 -5.24
C PHE A 503 26.62 2.05 -6.28
N ILE A 504 25.40 2.43 -5.90
CA ILE A 504 24.45 3.16 -6.75
C ILE A 504 23.85 4.33 -5.98
N GLU A 505 23.28 5.30 -6.68
CA GLU A 505 22.69 6.49 -6.06
C GLU A 505 21.35 6.19 -5.38
N SER A 506 20.55 5.29 -5.95
CA SER A 506 19.25 4.89 -5.39
C SER A 506 18.82 3.51 -5.85
N ILE A 507 18.14 2.77 -4.97
CA ILE A 507 17.47 1.51 -5.31
C ILE A 507 16.15 1.83 -6.04
N PRO A 508 15.92 1.28 -7.25
CA PRO A 508 14.65 1.48 -7.94
C PRO A 508 13.51 0.77 -7.19
N ARG A 509 12.50 1.55 -6.78
CA ARG A 509 11.34 1.04 -6.05
C ARG A 509 10.04 1.38 -6.75
N ALA A 510 9.00 0.56 -6.54
CA ALA A 510 7.63 0.89 -6.88
C ALA A 510 7.05 1.90 -5.87
N GLY A 511 5.92 2.53 -6.19
CA GLY A 511 5.20 3.38 -5.24
C GLY A 511 4.78 2.68 -3.93
N THR A 512 4.78 1.35 -3.93
CA THR A 512 4.55 0.48 -2.77
C THR A 512 5.78 0.29 -1.86
N GLY A 513 6.95 0.78 -2.28
CA GLY A 513 8.23 0.54 -1.60
C GLY A 513 8.98 -0.72 -2.07
N ASP A 514 8.35 -1.61 -2.82
CA ASP A 514 8.96 -2.84 -3.35
C ASP A 514 10.12 -2.54 -4.30
N VAL A 515 11.22 -3.29 -4.19
CA VAL A 515 12.36 -3.19 -5.10
C VAL A 515 11.96 -3.66 -6.49
N ARG A 516 12.17 -2.81 -7.51
CA ARG A 516 12.02 -3.18 -8.93
C ARG A 516 13.24 -3.98 -9.40
N ARG A 517 13.32 -5.26 -9.00
CA ARG A 517 14.52 -6.10 -9.23
C ARG A 517 14.89 -6.24 -10.70
N SER A 518 13.92 -6.29 -11.61
CA SER A 518 14.17 -6.35 -13.05
C SER A 518 14.82 -5.05 -13.60
N GLU A 519 14.47 -3.91 -13.04
CA GLU A 519 15.11 -2.63 -13.35
C GLU A 519 16.50 -2.56 -12.72
N LEU A 520 16.63 -2.97 -11.47
CA LEU A 520 17.91 -3.06 -10.76
C LEU A 520 18.91 -3.95 -11.52
N SER A 521 18.46 -5.14 -11.96
CA SER A 521 19.29 -6.06 -12.75
C SER A 521 19.81 -5.41 -14.06
N ARG A 522 18.99 -4.57 -14.72
CA ARG A 522 19.41 -3.84 -15.91
C ARG A 522 20.45 -2.74 -15.61
N ARG A 523 20.30 -2.04 -14.48
CA ARG A 523 21.27 -1.00 -14.04
C ARG A 523 22.62 -1.63 -13.67
N VAL A 524 22.58 -2.67 -12.84
CA VAL A 524 23.75 -3.45 -12.44
C VAL A 524 24.45 -4.07 -13.64
N GLY A 525 23.74 -4.66 -14.60
CA GLY A 525 24.30 -5.24 -15.82
C GLY A 525 24.93 -4.22 -16.79
N ARG A 526 24.56 -2.95 -16.71
CA ARG A 526 25.15 -1.86 -17.51
C ARG A 526 26.38 -1.23 -16.86
N GLY A 527 26.73 -1.62 -15.63
CA GLY A 527 27.87 -1.06 -14.92
C GLY A 527 27.72 0.43 -14.60
N GLU A 528 26.49 0.91 -14.38
CA GLU A 528 26.25 2.27 -13.88
C GLU A 528 26.88 2.40 -12.49
N ARG A 529 28.07 3.00 -12.47
CA ARG A 529 28.79 3.31 -11.23
C ARG A 529 28.26 4.64 -10.72
N GLY A 530 27.74 4.67 -9.50
CA GLY A 530 27.62 5.92 -8.75
C GLY A 530 29.02 6.57 -8.61
N PRO A 531 29.09 7.88 -8.36
CA PRO A 531 30.36 8.58 -8.24
C PRO A 531 31.20 7.92 -7.14
N VAL A 532 32.36 7.39 -7.54
CA VAL A 532 33.42 7.00 -6.62
C VAL A 532 34.08 8.31 -6.17
N THR A 533 33.69 8.83 -5.01
CA THR A 533 34.42 9.92 -4.35
C THR A 533 35.31 9.36 -3.25
#